data_24cebeaf45af550bee7d160c66daf7ce
#
_entry.id   24cebeaf45af550bee7d160c66daf7ce
#
_cell.length_a   1.000
_cell.length_b   1.000
_cell.length_c   1.000
_cell.angle_alpha   90.00
_cell.angle_beta   90.00
_cell.angle_gamma   90.00
#
_symmetry.space_group_name_H-M   'P 1'
#
loop_
_entity.id
_entity.type
_entity.pdbx_description
1 polymer ?
#
loop_
_entity_poly.entity_id
_entity_poly.type
_entity_poly.pdbx_seq_one_letter_code
_entity_poly.pdbx_strand_id
1 'polypeptide(L)'
;MTAKGNGDMTDLRRNVYFFHKQNNETKEQVSSLKQLAESHGFTVAAHPEDAGIIASIGSDGSFLQAVRKTGFRDDCLYVGIAKKGKAHLYCDFHSDEPEKMAASMTAEQLEVRKYPLIHVTVDGSNHFHCLNEVSIRSSIIKTFVMDVLIDDLHFETFRGDGMIISTPTGSTAYNKSVSGAVVDPLISCMQVSELASLNNNTYRTLGSPFILSSDRKLTLQVVQDGNEHPIIGLDNEALSTRNVKKVEITLSDKKIKTVKLKDNSF
;
A
#
# COMPACT_ATOMS: atom_id res chain seq x y z
N MET A 1 42.82 -11.87 -11.14
CA MET A 1 41.53 -11.85 -11.81
C MET A 1 40.76 -13.10 -11.42
N THR A 2 39.99 -13.01 -10.36
CA THR A 2 39.14 -14.11 -9.87
C THR A 2 37.68 -13.73 -10.20
N ALA A 3 37.07 -14.52 -11.06
CA ALA A 3 35.66 -14.41 -11.44
C ALA A 3 34.81 -14.63 -10.19
N LYS A 4 34.01 -13.59 -9.84
CA LYS A 4 32.89 -13.73 -8.90
C LYS A 4 31.81 -14.55 -9.59
N GLY A 5 31.51 -15.71 -9.00
CA GLY A 5 30.55 -16.65 -9.49
C GLY A 5 29.16 -16.04 -9.67
N ASN A 6 28.49 -16.47 -10.74
CA ASN A 6 27.06 -16.36 -10.93
C ASN A 6 26.36 -17.13 -9.80
N GLY A 7 26.08 -16.48 -8.69
CA GLY A 7 25.21 -16.99 -7.64
C GLY A 7 23.80 -17.14 -8.21
N ASP A 8 23.33 -18.33 -8.13
CA ASP A 8 22.15 -18.93 -8.70
C ASP A 8 20.87 -18.13 -8.39
N MET A 9 20.36 -17.35 -9.37
CA MET A 9 19.07 -16.67 -9.27
C MET A 9 17.87 -17.65 -9.14
N THR A 10 18.10 -18.95 -9.30
CA THR A 10 17.07 -19.99 -9.17
C THR A 10 16.75 -20.33 -7.71
N ASP A 11 17.66 -20.08 -6.78
CA ASP A 11 17.53 -20.47 -5.37
C ASP A 11 16.68 -19.47 -4.55
N LEU A 12 16.70 -18.18 -4.89
CA LEU A 12 15.94 -17.16 -4.17
C LEU A 12 14.40 -17.35 -4.26
N ARG A 13 13.90 -17.99 -5.31
CA ARG A 13 12.46 -18.23 -5.52
C ARG A 13 11.83 -19.15 -4.48
N ARG A 14 12.62 -19.94 -3.78
CA ARG A 14 12.17 -20.83 -2.70
C ARG A 14 12.53 -20.33 -1.31
N ASN A 15 13.14 -19.14 -1.20
CA ASN A 15 13.45 -18.55 0.08
C ASN A 15 12.26 -17.73 0.58
N VAL A 16 11.76 -18.05 1.77
CA VAL A 16 10.59 -17.40 2.39
C VAL A 16 11.02 -16.66 3.65
N TYR A 17 10.75 -15.36 3.70
CA TYR A 17 10.86 -14.57 4.91
C TYR A 17 9.49 -14.39 5.55
N PHE A 18 9.37 -14.68 6.85
CA PHE A 18 8.13 -14.53 7.60
C PHE A 18 8.10 -13.21 8.38
N PHE A 19 7.27 -12.28 7.91
CA PHE A 19 7.02 -11.02 8.59
C PHE A 19 5.85 -11.17 9.57
N HIS A 20 6.07 -10.84 10.85
CA HIS A 20 5.04 -10.90 11.88
C HIS A 20 5.31 -9.92 13.02
N LYS A 21 4.26 -9.51 13.72
CA LYS A 21 4.42 -8.79 14.99
C LYS A 21 4.93 -9.72 16.07
N GLN A 22 5.90 -9.26 16.85
CA GLN A 22 6.46 -10.04 17.95
C GLN A 22 5.48 -10.06 19.14
N ASN A 23 4.64 -11.09 19.22
CA ASN A 23 3.87 -11.45 20.40
C ASN A 23 3.91 -12.97 20.60
N ASN A 24 3.63 -13.44 21.82
CA ASN A 24 3.78 -14.87 22.17
C ASN A 24 2.84 -15.77 21.36
N GLU A 25 1.59 -15.36 21.13
CA GLU A 25 0.60 -16.10 20.36
C GLU A 25 1.02 -16.31 18.90
N THR A 26 1.69 -15.33 18.31
CA THR A 26 2.16 -15.40 16.93
C THR A 26 3.40 -16.31 16.78
N LYS A 27 4.21 -16.48 17.83
CA LYS A 27 5.44 -17.27 17.76
C LYS A 27 5.19 -18.74 17.43
N GLU A 28 4.19 -19.37 18.07
CA GLU A 28 3.83 -20.78 17.81
C GLU A 28 3.32 -20.97 16.39
N GLN A 29 2.41 -20.08 15.94
CA GLN A 29 1.88 -20.11 14.56
C GLN A 29 2.99 -19.94 13.52
N VAL A 30 3.92 -18.99 13.74
CA VAL A 30 5.07 -18.79 12.87
C VAL A 30 5.97 -20.01 12.83
N SER A 31 6.21 -20.67 13.98
CA SER A 31 7.03 -21.88 14.04
C SER A 31 6.41 -23.00 13.21
N SER A 32 5.11 -23.22 13.33
CA SER A 32 4.38 -24.23 12.54
C SER A 32 4.44 -23.96 11.03
N LEU A 33 4.24 -22.67 10.65
CA LEU A 33 4.31 -22.27 9.23
C LEU A 33 5.72 -22.39 8.65
N LYS A 34 6.77 -22.14 9.44
CA LYS A 34 8.15 -22.36 9.03
C LYS A 34 8.44 -23.84 8.78
N GLN A 35 8.03 -24.71 9.71
CA GLN A 35 8.17 -26.17 9.54
C GLN A 35 7.40 -26.68 8.32
N LEU A 36 6.18 -26.16 8.08
CA LEU A 36 5.42 -26.48 6.88
C LEU A 36 6.16 -26.06 5.60
N ALA A 37 6.70 -24.84 5.57
CA ALA A 37 7.46 -24.35 4.42
C ALA A 37 8.69 -25.25 4.14
N GLU A 38 9.45 -25.57 5.18
CA GLU A 38 10.62 -26.46 5.07
C GLU A 38 10.26 -27.87 4.58
N SER A 39 9.16 -28.44 5.06
CA SER A 39 8.65 -29.76 4.62
C SER A 39 8.25 -29.79 3.15
N HIS A 40 7.93 -28.63 2.56
CA HIS A 40 7.59 -28.45 1.14
C HIS A 40 8.79 -27.93 0.30
N GLY A 41 10.00 -27.98 0.83
CA GLY A 41 11.23 -27.64 0.11
C GLY A 41 11.50 -26.15 -0.04
N PHE A 42 10.91 -25.31 0.84
CA PHE A 42 11.29 -23.91 0.97
C PHE A 42 12.38 -23.72 2.02
N THR A 43 13.21 -22.72 1.85
CA THR A 43 14.21 -22.30 2.83
C THR A 43 13.73 -21.08 3.58
N VAL A 44 13.80 -21.11 4.92
CA VAL A 44 13.43 -19.93 5.74
C VAL A 44 14.57 -18.94 5.75
N ALA A 45 14.37 -17.77 5.14
CA ALA A 45 15.34 -16.69 5.12
C ALA A 45 15.37 -15.94 6.47
N ALA A 46 16.57 -15.56 6.91
CA ALA A 46 16.77 -14.77 8.13
C ALA A 46 16.48 -13.28 7.88
N HIS A 47 16.75 -12.80 6.69
CA HIS A 47 16.57 -11.41 6.29
C HIS A 47 15.64 -11.28 5.07
N PRO A 48 14.83 -10.22 4.98
CA PRO A 48 13.89 -10.04 3.87
C PRO A 48 14.58 -9.88 2.51
N GLU A 49 15.81 -9.33 2.46
CA GLU A 49 16.60 -9.16 1.24
C GLU A 49 17.01 -10.48 0.59
N ASP A 50 17.14 -11.56 1.37
CA ASP A 50 17.51 -12.89 0.92
C ASP A 50 16.29 -13.74 0.48
N ALA A 51 15.08 -13.16 0.53
CA ALA A 51 13.85 -13.86 0.24
C ALA A 51 13.28 -13.52 -1.13
N GLY A 52 12.85 -14.53 -1.87
CA GLY A 52 12.01 -14.36 -3.05
C GLY A 52 10.51 -14.34 -2.73
N ILE A 53 10.14 -14.73 -1.50
CA ILE A 53 8.77 -14.70 -0.99
C ILE A 53 8.76 -14.05 0.40
N ILE A 54 7.88 -13.08 0.59
CA ILE A 54 7.64 -12.44 1.89
C ILE A 54 6.24 -12.82 2.36
N ALA A 55 6.15 -13.67 3.38
CA ALA A 55 4.91 -14.11 4.00
C ALA A 55 4.56 -13.24 5.20
N SER A 56 3.51 -12.42 5.07
CA SER A 56 3.02 -11.58 6.15
C SER A 56 1.94 -12.30 6.95
N ILE A 57 2.15 -12.44 8.26
CA ILE A 57 1.20 -13.10 9.17
C ILE A 57 0.44 -12.04 9.98
N GLY A 58 -0.89 -11.99 9.78
CA GLY A 58 -1.77 -11.08 10.49
C GLY A 58 -2.92 -10.55 9.63
N SER A 59 -3.23 -9.27 9.76
CA SER A 59 -4.29 -8.57 9.01
C SER A 59 -3.71 -7.83 7.80
N ASP A 60 -4.59 -7.18 7.02
CA ASP A 60 -4.18 -6.25 5.95
C ASP A 60 -3.19 -5.18 6.45
N GLY A 61 -3.39 -4.66 7.66
CA GLY A 61 -2.43 -3.73 8.27
C GLY A 61 -1.05 -4.35 8.52
N SER A 62 -0.97 -5.66 8.79
CA SER A 62 0.32 -6.38 8.89
C SER A 62 0.96 -6.55 7.51
N PHE A 63 0.15 -6.79 6.49
CA PHE A 63 0.61 -6.88 5.10
C PHE A 63 1.20 -5.55 4.63
N LEU A 64 0.53 -4.43 4.86
CA LEU A 64 1.04 -3.08 4.55
C LEU A 64 2.38 -2.80 5.26
N GLN A 65 2.50 -3.21 6.54
CA GLN A 65 3.75 -3.09 7.27
C GLN A 65 4.86 -3.98 6.69
N ALA A 66 4.53 -5.22 6.27
CA ALA A 66 5.49 -6.10 5.62
C ALA A 66 6.04 -5.46 4.34
N VAL A 67 5.16 -4.98 3.45
CA VAL A 67 5.55 -4.30 2.21
C VAL A 67 6.46 -3.10 2.48
N ARG A 68 6.08 -2.25 3.45
CA ARG A 68 6.86 -1.06 3.83
C ARG A 68 8.21 -1.40 4.44
N LYS A 69 8.24 -2.30 5.43
CA LYS A 69 9.47 -2.66 6.16
C LYS A 69 10.48 -3.41 5.30
N THR A 70 10.03 -4.02 4.21
CA THR A 70 10.89 -4.66 3.22
C THR A 70 11.21 -3.77 2.01
N GLY A 71 10.85 -2.48 2.07
CA GLY A 71 11.25 -1.48 1.09
C GLY A 71 10.45 -1.47 -0.21
N PHE A 72 9.19 -1.91 -0.20
CA PHE A 72 8.33 -1.97 -1.39
C PHE A 72 9.02 -2.70 -2.55
N ARG A 73 9.53 -3.90 -2.27
CA ARG A 73 10.23 -4.74 -3.24
C ARG A 73 9.28 -5.20 -4.34
N ASP A 74 9.69 -5.04 -5.59
CA ASP A 74 8.98 -5.50 -6.79
C ASP A 74 9.65 -6.72 -7.46
N ASP A 75 10.74 -7.20 -6.88
CA ASP A 75 11.52 -8.38 -7.29
C ASP A 75 11.12 -9.66 -6.55
N CYS A 76 10.23 -9.61 -5.57
CA CYS A 76 9.74 -10.74 -4.78
C CYS A 76 8.21 -10.87 -4.83
N LEU A 77 7.70 -11.96 -4.26
CA LEU A 77 6.26 -12.22 -4.08
C LEU A 77 5.87 -11.94 -2.64
N TYR A 78 4.72 -11.33 -2.44
CA TYR A 78 4.10 -11.17 -1.12
C TYR A 78 2.94 -12.14 -0.96
N VAL A 79 2.84 -12.75 0.22
CA VAL A 79 1.76 -13.67 0.61
C VAL A 79 1.15 -13.18 1.91
N GLY A 80 -0.15 -12.90 1.92
CA GLY A 80 -0.88 -12.56 3.13
C GLY A 80 -1.49 -13.80 3.78
N ILE A 81 -1.18 -14.04 5.06
CA ILE A 81 -1.71 -15.14 5.86
C ILE A 81 -2.45 -14.54 7.05
N ALA A 82 -3.78 -14.61 7.01
CA ALA A 82 -4.64 -14.10 8.07
C ALA A 82 -4.58 -14.97 9.32
N LYS A 83 -4.81 -14.36 10.47
CA LYS A 83 -5.25 -15.05 11.66
C LYS A 83 -6.75 -15.35 11.56
N LYS A 84 -7.22 -16.35 12.27
CA LYS A 84 -8.60 -16.86 12.24
C LYS A 84 -9.69 -15.77 12.10
N GLY A 85 -10.64 -16.00 11.21
CA GLY A 85 -12.03 -15.54 11.32
C GLY A 85 -12.42 -14.24 10.63
N LYS A 86 -11.58 -13.59 9.77
CA LYS A 86 -11.98 -12.38 9.03
C LYS A 86 -11.51 -12.43 7.58
N ALA A 87 -12.38 -12.03 6.66
CA ALA A 87 -11.98 -11.75 5.28
C ALA A 87 -11.06 -10.51 5.25
N HIS A 88 -10.00 -10.59 4.46
CA HIS A 88 -9.01 -9.54 4.26
C HIS A 88 -8.75 -9.36 2.76
N LEU A 89 -8.43 -8.14 2.34
CA LEU A 89 -8.13 -7.86 0.95
C LEU A 89 -6.82 -8.51 0.49
N TYR A 90 -5.79 -8.48 1.35
CA TYR A 90 -4.45 -8.96 1.00
C TYR A 90 -4.16 -10.40 1.47
N CYS A 91 -5.00 -10.97 2.33
CA CYS A 91 -4.74 -12.26 2.97
C CYS A 91 -5.79 -13.29 2.55
N ASP A 92 -5.46 -14.15 1.59
CA ASP A 92 -6.32 -15.25 1.14
C ASP A 92 -6.10 -16.55 1.92
N PHE A 93 -4.96 -16.64 2.62
CA PHE A 93 -4.60 -17.83 3.40
C PHE A 93 -4.86 -17.60 4.88
N HIS A 94 -5.09 -18.71 5.59
CA HIS A 94 -5.33 -18.70 7.04
C HIS A 94 -4.31 -19.57 7.76
N SER A 95 -3.76 -19.06 8.85
CA SER A 95 -2.71 -19.75 9.62
C SER A 95 -3.20 -21.03 10.33
N ASP A 96 -4.52 -21.20 10.50
CA ASP A 96 -5.17 -22.37 11.05
C ASP A 96 -5.59 -23.40 9.99
N GLU A 97 -5.38 -23.11 8.70
CA GLU A 97 -5.65 -24.01 7.56
C GLU A 97 -4.37 -24.33 6.73
N PRO A 98 -3.29 -24.80 7.36
CA PRO A 98 -2.01 -24.98 6.66
C PRO A 98 -2.07 -26.03 5.54
N GLU A 99 -2.88 -27.07 5.71
CA GLU A 99 -3.07 -28.13 4.69
C GLU A 99 -3.80 -27.58 3.45
N LYS A 100 -4.79 -26.69 3.63
CA LYS A 100 -5.49 -26.06 2.53
C LYS A 100 -4.58 -25.12 1.75
N MET A 101 -3.69 -24.39 2.44
CA MET A 101 -2.68 -23.57 1.82
C MET A 101 -1.72 -24.41 0.96
N ALA A 102 -1.21 -25.52 1.49
CA ALA A 102 -0.34 -26.44 0.78
C ALA A 102 -1.06 -27.09 -0.42
N ALA A 103 -2.31 -27.51 -0.26
CA ALA A 103 -3.13 -28.05 -1.34
C ALA A 103 -3.35 -27.05 -2.49
N SER A 104 -3.60 -25.79 -2.17
CA SER A 104 -3.77 -24.72 -3.17
C SER A 104 -2.49 -24.48 -4.00
N MET A 105 -1.32 -24.66 -3.39
CA MET A 105 -0.04 -24.56 -4.09
C MET A 105 0.18 -25.70 -5.12
N THR A 106 -0.30 -26.90 -4.82
CA THR A 106 -0.16 -28.07 -5.69
C THR A 106 -1.23 -28.16 -6.78
N ALA A 107 -2.43 -27.60 -6.52
CA ALA A 107 -3.59 -27.68 -7.41
C ALA A 107 -3.62 -26.56 -8.49
N GLU A 108 -2.54 -25.80 -8.68
CA GLU A 108 -2.46 -24.65 -9.61
C GLU A 108 -3.59 -23.62 -9.40
N GLN A 109 -4.09 -23.50 -8.17
CA GLN A 109 -5.15 -22.57 -7.80
C GLN A 109 -4.63 -21.16 -7.48
N LEU A 110 -3.33 -20.92 -7.65
CA LEU A 110 -2.69 -19.64 -7.35
C LEU A 110 -2.53 -18.79 -8.60
N GLU A 111 -2.62 -17.50 -8.40
CA GLU A 111 -2.22 -16.49 -9.37
C GLU A 111 -1.41 -15.37 -8.72
N VAL A 112 -0.67 -14.63 -9.52
CA VAL A 112 0.07 -13.45 -9.06
C VAL A 112 -0.61 -12.20 -9.56
N ARG A 113 -1.18 -11.42 -8.64
CA ARG A 113 -1.72 -10.09 -8.93
C ARG A 113 -0.66 -9.03 -8.70
N LYS A 114 -0.67 -8.00 -9.55
CA LYS A 114 0.27 -6.87 -9.51
C LYS A 114 -0.50 -5.62 -9.12
N TYR A 115 -0.31 -5.14 -7.91
CA TYR A 115 -0.97 -3.96 -7.39
C TYR A 115 -0.13 -2.71 -7.61
N PRO A 116 -0.70 -1.63 -8.15
CA PRO A 116 0.02 -0.38 -8.33
C PRO A 116 0.34 0.27 -6.99
N LEU A 117 1.40 1.06 -6.96
CA LEU A 117 1.78 1.91 -5.83
C LEU A 117 1.58 3.38 -6.20
N ILE A 118 1.20 4.18 -5.21
CA ILE A 118 1.35 5.62 -5.28
C ILE A 118 2.80 5.97 -4.92
N HIS A 119 3.41 6.84 -5.72
CA HIS A 119 4.66 7.52 -5.42
C HIS A 119 4.34 8.95 -4.98
N VAL A 120 4.85 9.34 -3.83
CA VAL A 120 4.64 10.64 -3.20
C VAL A 120 5.97 11.35 -3.08
N THR A 121 6.06 12.58 -3.59
CA THR A 121 7.22 13.46 -3.42
C THR A 121 6.81 14.69 -2.64
N VAL A 122 7.43 14.92 -1.49
CA VAL A 122 7.20 16.09 -0.64
C VAL A 122 8.36 17.09 -0.83
N ASP A 123 8.01 18.31 -1.22
CA ASP A 123 8.94 19.43 -1.45
C ASP A 123 10.13 19.06 -2.36
N GLY A 124 9.90 18.17 -3.33
CA GLY A 124 10.85 17.77 -4.35
C GLY A 124 12.03 16.90 -3.88
N SER A 125 12.11 16.54 -2.60
CA SER A 125 13.27 15.84 -2.03
C SER A 125 12.96 14.58 -1.24
N ASN A 126 11.77 14.49 -0.63
CA ASN A 126 11.39 13.35 0.19
C ASN A 126 10.45 12.44 -0.58
N HIS A 127 10.85 11.20 -0.82
CA HIS A 127 10.14 10.24 -1.65
C HIS A 127 9.57 9.09 -0.82
N PHE A 128 8.30 8.78 -1.03
CA PHE A 128 7.59 7.73 -0.33
C PHE A 128 6.74 6.90 -1.29
N HIS A 129 6.35 5.69 -0.85
CA HIS A 129 5.41 4.85 -1.55
C HIS A 129 4.25 4.48 -0.63
N CYS A 130 3.05 4.31 -1.22
CA CYS A 130 1.86 3.81 -0.55
C CYS A 130 1.23 2.71 -1.38
N LEU A 131 0.77 1.65 -0.72
CA LEU A 131 0.02 0.58 -1.36
C LEU A 131 -1.48 0.87 -1.34
N ASN A 132 -1.99 1.48 -0.26
CA ASN A 132 -3.39 1.89 -0.16
C ASN A 132 -3.58 3.35 -0.54
N GLU A 133 -3.13 4.27 0.30
CA GLU A 133 -3.40 5.70 0.11
C GLU A 133 -2.36 6.60 0.75
N VAL A 134 -2.29 7.82 0.22
CA VAL A 134 -1.74 8.99 0.91
C VAL A 134 -2.89 9.92 1.32
N SER A 135 -2.84 10.44 2.54
CA SER A 135 -3.76 11.49 3.00
C SER A 135 -2.99 12.72 3.44
N ILE A 136 -3.51 13.91 3.14
CA ILE A 136 -2.94 15.18 3.55
C ILE A 136 -4.02 15.95 4.28
N ARG A 137 -3.79 16.26 5.57
CA ARG A 137 -4.81 16.84 6.45
C ARG A 137 -4.24 17.99 7.28
N SER A 138 -5.12 18.90 7.68
CA SER A 138 -4.78 19.89 8.69
C SER A 138 -4.38 19.22 10.00
N SER A 139 -3.36 19.75 10.66
CA SER A 139 -2.98 19.37 12.03
C SER A 139 -3.69 20.21 13.11
N ILE A 140 -4.42 21.24 12.72
CA ILE A 140 -5.12 22.17 13.62
C ILE A 140 -6.58 22.31 13.22
N ILE A 141 -7.41 22.86 14.13
CA ILE A 141 -8.82 23.18 13.86
C ILE A 141 -8.87 24.50 13.07
N LYS A 142 -8.51 24.42 11.80
CA LYS A 142 -8.59 25.51 10.82
C LYS A 142 -8.83 24.93 9.45
N THR A 143 -9.59 25.62 8.62
CA THR A 143 -9.76 25.24 7.22
C THR A 143 -8.42 25.11 6.52
N PHE A 144 -8.16 23.93 5.96
CA PHE A 144 -6.96 23.67 5.18
C PHE A 144 -7.18 24.08 3.72
N VAL A 145 -6.26 24.87 3.19
CA VAL A 145 -6.36 25.39 1.83
C VAL A 145 -5.22 24.82 1.00
N MET A 146 -5.56 24.23 -0.15
CA MET A 146 -4.59 23.71 -1.11
C MET A 146 -5.01 24.05 -2.53
N ASP A 147 -4.06 24.49 -3.37
CA ASP A 147 -4.27 24.52 -4.80
C ASP A 147 -3.99 23.13 -5.37
N VAL A 148 -4.97 22.61 -6.09
CA VAL A 148 -4.94 21.30 -6.72
C VAL A 148 -4.59 21.49 -8.19
N LEU A 149 -3.49 20.87 -8.64
CA LEU A 149 -3.07 20.92 -10.04
C LEU A 149 -3.04 19.50 -10.61
N ILE A 150 -3.47 19.35 -11.86
CA ILE A 150 -3.38 18.11 -12.63
C ILE A 150 -2.48 18.39 -13.83
N ASP A 151 -1.37 17.67 -13.95
CA ASP A 151 -0.34 17.89 -14.98
C ASP A 151 0.13 19.36 -15.05
N ASP A 152 0.36 19.94 -13.87
CA ASP A 152 0.77 21.33 -13.66
C ASP A 152 -0.28 22.39 -14.06
N LEU A 153 -1.47 21.99 -14.46
CA LEU A 153 -2.59 22.89 -14.74
C LEU A 153 -3.47 23.02 -13.50
N HIS A 154 -3.76 24.23 -13.07
CA HIS A 154 -4.65 24.49 -11.96
C HIS A 154 -6.04 23.91 -12.23
N PHE A 155 -6.50 23.04 -11.33
CA PHE A 155 -7.80 22.38 -11.40
C PHE A 155 -8.81 23.07 -10.48
N GLU A 156 -8.45 23.22 -9.20
CA GLU A 156 -9.31 23.87 -8.21
C GLU A 156 -8.48 24.38 -7.01
N THR A 157 -9.07 25.24 -6.19
CA THR A 157 -8.56 25.59 -4.85
C THR A 157 -9.43 24.89 -3.80
N PHE A 158 -8.93 23.81 -3.24
CA PHE A 158 -9.59 23.07 -2.19
C PHE A 158 -9.60 23.84 -0.87
N ARG A 159 -10.72 23.74 -0.15
CA ARG A 159 -10.87 24.20 1.22
C ARG A 159 -11.67 23.18 2.02
N GLY A 160 -11.11 22.67 3.11
CA GLY A 160 -11.74 21.62 3.93
C GLY A 160 -10.77 21.09 4.98
N ASP A 161 -10.91 19.81 5.34
CA ASP A 161 -10.06 19.15 6.35
C ASP A 161 -8.84 18.45 5.73
N GLY A 162 -8.88 18.17 4.42
CA GLY A 162 -7.79 17.50 3.71
C GLY A 162 -8.23 16.73 2.48
N MET A 163 -7.32 15.94 1.93
CA MET A 163 -7.56 15.09 0.76
C MET A 163 -6.96 13.70 0.97
N ILE A 164 -7.59 12.71 0.35
CA ILE A 164 -7.09 11.32 0.27
C ILE A 164 -6.88 10.99 -1.19
N ILE A 165 -5.73 10.41 -1.50
CA ILE A 165 -5.43 9.88 -2.82
C ILE A 165 -5.15 8.38 -2.65
N SER A 166 -6.01 7.55 -3.23
CA SER A 166 -5.95 6.10 -3.08
C SER A 166 -5.61 5.37 -4.37
N THR A 167 -4.93 4.25 -4.21
CA THR A 167 -4.82 3.22 -5.23
C THR A 167 -6.15 2.45 -5.38
N PRO A 168 -6.33 1.62 -6.40
CA PRO A 168 -7.48 0.73 -6.48
C PRO A 168 -7.63 -0.21 -5.26
N THR A 169 -6.54 -0.78 -4.77
CA THR A 169 -6.58 -1.61 -3.54
C THR A 169 -6.93 -0.79 -2.30
N GLY A 170 -6.46 0.45 -2.21
CA GLY A 170 -6.81 1.39 -1.14
C GLY A 170 -8.25 1.92 -1.22
N SER A 171 -8.95 1.73 -2.35
CA SER A 171 -10.32 2.22 -2.52
C SER A 171 -11.30 1.64 -1.50
N THR A 172 -11.03 0.45 -0.97
CA THR A 172 -11.82 -0.21 0.08
C THR A 172 -11.40 0.16 1.51
N ALA A 173 -10.29 0.91 1.67
CA ALA A 173 -9.74 1.35 2.95
C ALA A 173 -10.28 2.74 3.36
N TYR A 174 -9.42 3.69 3.68
CA TYR A 174 -9.83 5.01 4.15
C TYR A 174 -10.68 5.78 3.11
N ASN A 175 -10.37 5.62 1.83
CA ASN A 175 -11.13 6.22 0.74
C ASN A 175 -12.64 5.89 0.80
N LYS A 176 -13.00 4.67 1.20
CA LYS A 176 -14.41 4.25 1.34
C LYS A 176 -15.15 5.05 2.40
N SER A 177 -14.47 5.46 3.48
CA SER A 177 -15.09 6.21 4.58
C SER A 177 -15.46 7.65 4.20
N VAL A 178 -14.96 8.15 3.06
CA VAL A 178 -15.22 9.49 2.52
C VAL A 178 -16.00 9.42 1.20
N SER A 179 -16.81 8.38 1.05
CA SER A 179 -17.69 8.18 -0.11
C SER A 179 -16.96 7.95 -1.44
N GLY A 180 -15.68 7.57 -1.41
CA GLY A 180 -14.95 7.15 -2.59
C GLY A 180 -15.52 5.83 -3.15
N ALA A 181 -15.47 5.67 -4.47
CA ALA A 181 -15.90 4.46 -5.14
C ALA A 181 -14.93 3.30 -4.85
N VAL A 182 -15.46 2.08 -4.77
CA VAL A 182 -14.66 0.85 -4.83
C VAL A 182 -14.19 0.66 -6.26
N VAL A 183 -12.89 0.50 -6.44
CA VAL A 183 -12.25 0.37 -7.75
C VAL A 183 -11.67 -1.03 -7.88
N ASP A 184 -11.88 -1.67 -9.03
CA ASP A 184 -11.26 -2.95 -9.36
C ASP A 184 -9.73 -2.85 -9.24
N PRO A 185 -9.09 -3.73 -8.44
CA PRO A 185 -7.63 -3.72 -8.22
C PRO A 185 -6.78 -3.84 -9.49
N LEU A 186 -7.36 -4.31 -10.59
CA LEU A 186 -6.66 -4.48 -11.87
C LEU A 186 -6.61 -3.19 -12.69
N ILE A 187 -7.40 -2.16 -12.35
CA ILE A 187 -7.40 -0.87 -13.06
C ILE A 187 -6.20 -0.04 -12.59
N SER A 188 -5.37 0.42 -13.52
CA SER A 188 -4.25 1.33 -13.23
C SER A 188 -4.75 2.77 -13.15
N CYS A 189 -5.08 3.22 -11.96
CA CYS A 189 -5.57 4.59 -11.70
C CYS A 189 -5.27 5.02 -10.27
N MET A 190 -5.52 6.28 -9.96
CA MET A 190 -5.59 6.79 -8.59
C MET A 190 -6.91 7.55 -8.40
N GLN A 191 -7.52 7.44 -7.25
CA GLN A 191 -8.74 8.15 -6.90
C GLN A 191 -8.44 9.25 -5.89
N VAL A 192 -8.96 10.44 -6.15
CA VAL A 192 -8.83 11.63 -5.30
C VAL A 192 -10.16 11.86 -4.62
N SER A 193 -10.15 12.02 -3.30
CA SER A 193 -11.34 12.24 -2.46
C SER A 193 -11.10 13.39 -1.50
N GLU A 194 -12.05 14.29 -1.42
CA GLU A 194 -12.03 15.44 -0.51
C GLU A 194 -12.51 15.05 0.90
N LEU A 195 -11.91 15.66 1.93
CA LEU A 195 -12.33 15.55 3.32
C LEU A 195 -13.05 16.84 3.73
N ALA A 196 -14.34 16.74 4.02
CA ALA A 196 -15.17 17.84 4.52
C ALA A 196 -14.96 19.16 3.75
N SER A 197 -15.01 19.08 2.42
CA SER A 197 -14.82 20.26 1.56
C SER A 197 -15.91 21.32 1.77
N LEU A 198 -15.49 22.58 1.78
CA LEU A 198 -16.38 23.73 1.89
C LEU A 198 -16.93 24.09 0.51
N ASN A 199 -18.22 23.87 0.32
CA ASN A 199 -18.95 24.26 -0.87
C ASN A 199 -20.09 25.22 -0.51
N ASN A 200 -19.96 26.49 -0.92
CA ASN A 200 -20.93 27.55 -0.67
C ASN A 200 -20.93 28.57 -1.83
N ASN A 201 -21.51 29.73 -1.63
CA ASN A 201 -21.60 30.76 -2.67
C ASN A 201 -20.24 31.37 -3.05
N THR A 202 -19.24 31.29 -2.17
CA THR A 202 -17.91 31.91 -2.35
C THR A 202 -16.86 30.88 -2.75
N TYR A 203 -16.93 29.67 -2.18
CA TYR A 203 -15.95 28.60 -2.39
C TYR A 203 -16.61 27.41 -3.02
N ARG A 204 -16.01 26.89 -4.08
CA ARG A 204 -16.49 25.70 -4.78
C ARG A 204 -15.33 24.81 -5.15
N THR A 205 -15.49 23.53 -4.89
CA THR A 205 -14.65 22.45 -5.37
C THR A 205 -15.51 21.49 -6.18
N LEU A 206 -14.92 20.46 -6.77
CA LEU A 206 -15.68 19.42 -7.44
C LEU A 206 -16.70 18.76 -6.49
N GLY A 207 -16.36 18.66 -5.21
CA GLY A 207 -17.25 18.15 -4.16
C GLY A 207 -17.59 16.65 -4.30
N SER A 208 -16.85 15.94 -5.14
CA SER A 208 -17.06 14.52 -5.42
C SER A 208 -15.72 13.85 -5.69
N PRO A 209 -15.54 12.59 -5.26
CA PRO A 209 -14.37 11.81 -5.64
C PRO A 209 -14.22 11.70 -7.15
N PHE A 210 -12.99 11.78 -7.64
CA PHE A 210 -12.69 11.62 -9.07
C PHE A 210 -11.49 10.70 -9.29
N ILE A 211 -11.40 10.13 -10.49
CA ILE A 211 -10.38 9.16 -10.86
C ILE A 211 -9.44 9.78 -11.89
N LEU A 212 -8.15 9.62 -11.66
CA LEU A 212 -7.08 9.98 -12.59
C LEU A 212 -6.46 8.72 -13.17
N SER A 213 -6.18 8.74 -14.46
CA SER A 213 -5.45 7.66 -15.14
C SER A 213 -4.00 7.57 -14.65
N SER A 214 -3.35 6.45 -14.96
CA SER A 214 -2.01 6.10 -14.46
C SER A 214 -0.89 7.06 -14.85
N ASP A 215 -1.07 7.78 -15.95
CA ASP A 215 -0.09 8.70 -16.53
C ASP A 215 -0.24 10.15 -16.05
N ARG A 216 -1.23 10.41 -15.19
CA ARG A 216 -1.49 11.75 -14.66
C ARG A 216 -0.68 12.01 -13.39
N LYS A 217 -0.27 13.26 -13.24
CA LYS A 217 0.37 13.80 -12.03
C LYS A 217 -0.60 14.71 -11.28
N LEU A 218 -0.81 14.43 -10.00
CA LEU A 218 -1.53 15.31 -9.09
C LEU A 218 -0.50 16.11 -8.27
N THR A 219 -0.68 17.41 -8.18
CA THR A 219 0.13 18.29 -7.33
C THR A 219 -0.77 19.04 -6.37
N LEU A 220 -0.48 18.95 -5.08
CA LEU A 220 -1.14 19.69 -4.03
C LEU A 220 -0.18 20.76 -3.50
N GLN A 221 -0.50 22.03 -3.71
CA GLN A 221 0.27 23.16 -3.20
C GLN A 221 -0.42 23.69 -1.94
N VAL A 222 0.26 23.59 -0.80
CA VAL A 222 -0.28 24.06 0.48
C VAL A 222 -0.19 25.56 0.54
N VAL A 223 -1.34 26.24 0.69
CA VAL A 223 -1.39 27.68 0.90
C VAL A 223 -0.91 28.00 2.31
N GLN A 224 0.13 28.80 2.41
CA GLN A 224 0.81 29.13 3.67
C GLN A 224 0.03 30.27 4.40
N ASP A 225 -1.07 29.90 5.05
CA ASP A 225 -1.94 30.81 5.80
C ASP A 225 -2.14 30.41 7.27
N GLY A 226 -1.14 29.73 7.85
CA GLY A 226 -1.17 29.19 9.21
C GLY A 226 -1.44 27.68 9.27
N ASN A 227 -1.50 26.97 8.13
CA ASN A 227 -1.54 25.51 8.03
C ASN A 227 -0.18 24.93 7.61
N GLU A 228 0.89 25.40 8.20
CA GLU A 228 2.27 25.10 7.79
C GLU A 228 2.75 23.69 8.16
N HIS A 229 1.95 22.96 8.97
CA HIS A 229 2.31 21.66 9.52
C HIS A 229 1.24 20.60 9.22
N PRO A 230 1.01 20.24 7.95
CA PRO A 230 0.04 19.21 7.64
C PRO A 230 0.51 17.84 8.16
N ILE A 231 -0.46 16.97 8.45
CA ILE A 231 -0.23 15.55 8.69
C ILE A 231 -0.33 14.85 7.36
N ILE A 232 0.74 14.18 6.94
CA ILE A 232 0.76 13.32 5.76
C ILE A 232 0.65 11.87 6.23
N GLY A 233 -0.49 11.24 5.97
CA GLY A 233 -0.71 9.82 6.22
C GLY A 233 -0.23 9.00 5.01
N LEU A 234 0.51 7.94 5.26
CA LEU A 234 1.06 7.02 4.25
C LEU A 234 0.66 5.59 4.65
N ASP A 235 -0.38 5.05 4.03
CA ASP A 235 -1.01 3.80 4.46
C ASP A 235 -1.37 3.85 5.96
N ASN A 236 -0.67 3.08 6.80
CA ASN A 236 -0.88 2.99 8.24
C ASN A 236 0.14 3.78 9.09
N GLU A 237 0.92 4.67 8.48
CA GLU A 237 1.88 5.54 9.17
C GLU A 237 1.56 7.01 8.90
N ALA A 238 1.98 7.88 9.79
CA ALA A 238 1.82 9.32 9.64
C ALA A 238 3.17 10.03 9.78
N LEU A 239 3.40 10.98 8.88
CA LEU A 239 4.51 11.92 8.96
C LEU A 239 3.96 13.29 9.36
N SER A 240 4.57 13.88 10.37
CA SER A 240 4.38 15.30 10.68
C SER A 240 5.62 16.05 10.21
N THR A 241 5.47 16.82 9.13
CA THR A 241 6.54 17.62 8.58
C THR A 241 6.20 19.09 8.70
N ARG A 242 7.23 19.93 8.90
CA ARG A 242 7.07 21.37 9.01
C ARG A 242 7.22 22.02 7.65
N ASN A 243 6.45 23.10 7.41
CA ASN A 243 6.54 23.96 6.24
C ASN A 243 6.41 23.23 4.90
N VAL A 244 5.52 22.23 4.82
CA VAL A 244 5.24 21.57 3.55
C VAL A 244 4.61 22.57 2.58
N LYS A 245 5.22 22.73 1.42
CA LYS A 245 4.74 23.63 0.36
C LYS A 245 4.05 22.86 -0.75
N LYS A 246 4.60 21.71 -1.12
CA LYS A 246 4.13 20.96 -2.29
C LYS A 246 4.22 19.46 -2.06
N VAL A 247 3.16 18.76 -2.46
CA VAL A 247 3.13 17.30 -2.51
C VAL A 247 2.75 16.88 -3.92
N GLU A 248 3.65 16.15 -4.59
CA GLU A 248 3.44 15.60 -5.93
C GLU A 248 3.14 14.10 -5.82
N ILE A 249 2.14 13.66 -6.55
CA ILE A 249 1.59 12.31 -6.45
C ILE A 249 1.42 11.74 -7.85
N THR A 250 1.99 10.57 -8.09
CA THR A 250 1.89 9.81 -9.33
C THR A 250 1.71 8.33 -9.03
N LEU A 251 1.30 7.53 -10.00
CA LEU A 251 1.50 6.09 -9.88
C LEU A 251 2.96 5.74 -10.13
N SER A 252 3.47 4.80 -9.35
CA SER A 252 4.83 4.28 -9.47
C SER A 252 4.91 3.24 -10.58
N ASP A 253 6.06 3.13 -11.23
CA ASP A 253 6.36 2.00 -12.14
C ASP A 253 6.47 0.67 -11.38
N LYS A 254 6.84 0.73 -10.10
CA LYS A 254 6.87 -0.43 -9.21
C LYS A 254 5.48 -0.96 -8.93
N LYS A 255 5.35 -2.29 -8.86
CA LYS A 255 4.10 -2.97 -8.51
C LYS A 255 4.37 -4.05 -7.47
N ILE A 256 3.54 -4.12 -6.45
CA ILE A 256 3.60 -5.20 -5.48
C ILE A 256 2.96 -6.45 -6.07
N LYS A 257 3.74 -7.53 -6.14
CA LYS A 257 3.31 -8.84 -6.63
C LYS A 257 2.77 -9.65 -5.47
N THR A 258 1.48 -9.92 -5.47
CA THR A 258 0.81 -10.64 -4.38
C THR A 258 0.27 -11.97 -4.88
N VAL A 259 0.53 -13.03 -4.15
CA VAL A 259 -0.04 -14.35 -4.42
C VAL A 259 -1.46 -14.39 -3.90
N LYS A 260 -2.39 -14.75 -4.78
CA LYS A 260 -3.83 -14.80 -4.52
C LYS A 260 -4.41 -16.15 -4.95
N LEU A 261 -5.56 -16.51 -4.40
CA LEU A 261 -6.36 -17.62 -4.89
C LEU A 261 -7.14 -17.19 -6.14
N LYS A 262 -7.20 -18.05 -7.16
CA LYS A 262 -7.91 -17.76 -8.44
C LYS A 262 -9.41 -17.59 -8.26
N ASP A 263 -10.00 -18.19 -7.23
CA ASP A 263 -11.41 -18.08 -6.90
C ASP A 263 -11.77 -16.84 -6.07
N ASN A 264 -10.78 -16.05 -5.68
CA ASN A 264 -11.00 -14.77 -5.01
C ASN A 264 -11.18 -13.65 -6.04
N SER A 265 -12.35 -13.04 -6.07
CA SER A 265 -12.68 -11.96 -7.03
C SER A 265 -12.06 -10.60 -6.68
N PHE A 266 -11.54 -10.42 -5.45
CA PHE A 266 -10.93 -9.18 -4.98
C PHE A 266 -9.57 -9.39 -4.33
#